data_cd2725721c40f612525e51561309f785
#
_entry.id   cd2725721c40f612525e51561309f785
#
_cell.length_a   1.000
_cell.length_b   1.000
_cell.length_c   1.000
_cell.angle_alpha   90.00
_cell.angle_beta   90.00
_cell.angle_gamma   90.00
#
_symmetry.space_group_name_H-M   'P 1'
#
loop_
_entity.id
_entity.type
_entity.pdbx_description
1 polymer ?
#
loop_
_entity_poly.entity_id
_entity_poly.type
_entity_poly.pdbx_seq_one_letter_code
_entity_poly.pdbx_strand_id
1 'polypeptide(L)'
;MLFRSFMISAVKHFAKDLKDEGFEVQYIQAATTKAGIEEVKAKYGLLEVVAAEPNSYRLSEDLKELVTYIPNDFFLTSRVEFKVWADSQKNLLMENFYRAQRKRMGILMEGEKPVGGAWNFDKENRLFPPKGYEFPEYLTHPQDEIDIAVTRDLESSDFELWGAKPTETWGTSRSDALAQMNYFLDNHFAKFGPYEDAMLSENWSLHHSLLSP
;
A
#
# COMPACT_ATOMS: atom_id res chain seq x y z
N MET A 1 -0.81 12.51 13.34
CA MET A 1 0.58 12.82 12.93
C MET A 1 1.23 11.67 12.19
N LEU A 2 1.29 10.48 12.76
CA LEU A 2 1.95 9.29 12.19
C LEU A 2 1.67 9.04 10.70
N PHE A 3 0.41 8.89 10.30
CA PHE A 3 0.07 8.58 8.91
C PHE A 3 0.53 9.67 7.90
N ARG A 4 0.35 10.94 8.26
CA ARG A 4 0.77 12.04 7.39
C ARG A 4 2.29 12.12 7.24
N SER A 5 3.02 11.91 8.33
CA SER A 5 4.48 11.82 8.32
C SER A 5 4.95 10.67 7.43
N PHE A 6 4.40 9.47 7.64
CA PHE A 6 4.69 8.28 6.84
C PHE A 6 4.52 8.56 5.33
N MET A 7 3.37 9.11 4.91
CA MET A 7 3.10 9.37 3.49
C MET A 7 4.06 10.40 2.89
N ILE A 8 4.38 11.48 3.61
CA ILE A 8 5.29 12.51 3.11
C ILE A 8 6.73 11.98 3.04
N SER A 9 7.17 11.23 4.05
CA SER A 9 8.48 10.58 4.04
C SER A 9 8.61 9.62 2.86
N ALA A 10 7.63 8.76 2.65
CA ALA A 10 7.64 7.81 1.54
C ALA A 10 7.75 8.50 0.16
N VAL A 11 7.01 9.60 -0.04
CA VAL A 11 7.11 10.39 -1.28
C VAL A 11 8.48 11.04 -1.44
N LYS A 12 9.08 11.55 -0.34
CA LYS A 12 10.42 12.17 -0.40
C LYS A 12 11.51 11.12 -0.65
N HIS A 13 11.42 9.93 -0.05
CA HIS A 13 12.31 8.80 -0.36
C HIS A 13 12.21 8.39 -1.82
N PHE A 14 10.99 8.20 -2.32
CA PHE A 14 10.78 7.87 -3.73
C PHE A 14 11.36 8.93 -4.68
N ALA A 15 11.17 10.22 -4.36
CA ALA A 15 11.76 11.30 -5.14
C ALA A 15 13.30 11.29 -5.10
N LYS A 16 13.89 10.89 -3.96
CA LYS A 16 15.34 10.71 -3.83
C LYS A 16 15.81 9.53 -4.68
N ASP A 17 15.17 8.38 -4.56
CA ASP A 17 15.52 7.16 -5.31
C ASP A 17 15.51 7.42 -6.82
N LEU A 18 14.47 8.09 -7.34
CA LEU A 18 14.42 8.46 -8.75
C LEU A 18 15.56 9.39 -9.17
N LYS A 19 15.98 10.34 -8.32
CA LYS A 19 17.13 11.19 -8.60
C LYS A 19 18.43 10.39 -8.63
N ASP A 20 18.59 9.46 -7.72
CA ASP A 20 19.76 8.59 -7.64
C ASP A 20 19.84 7.65 -8.88
N GLU A 21 18.69 7.29 -9.46
CA GLU A 21 18.58 6.58 -10.74
C GLU A 21 18.80 7.46 -11.98
N GLY A 22 18.99 8.77 -11.80
CA GLY A 22 19.29 9.71 -12.89
C GLY A 22 18.10 10.42 -13.49
N PHE A 23 16.91 10.30 -12.93
CA PHE A 23 15.74 11.06 -13.36
C PHE A 23 15.82 12.51 -12.89
N GLU A 24 15.35 13.44 -13.73
CA GLU A 24 15.11 14.82 -13.31
C GLU A 24 13.82 14.89 -12.49
N VAL A 25 13.97 15.06 -11.17
CA VAL A 25 12.84 15.07 -10.24
C VAL A 25 12.69 16.42 -9.58
N GLN A 26 11.47 16.96 -9.63
CA GLN A 26 11.09 18.17 -8.91
C GLN A 26 10.03 17.84 -7.87
N TYR A 27 10.33 18.15 -6.62
CA TYR A 27 9.39 18.04 -5.51
C TYR A 27 8.70 19.38 -5.30
N ILE A 28 7.38 19.42 -5.48
CA ILE A 28 6.59 20.65 -5.42
C ILE A 28 5.61 20.58 -4.26
N GLN A 29 5.59 21.63 -3.46
CA GLN A 29 4.62 21.81 -2.39
C GLN A 29 3.56 22.80 -2.87
N ALA A 30 2.31 22.36 -2.93
CA ALA A 30 1.18 23.17 -3.36
C ALA A 30 -0.05 22.89 -2.48
N ALA A 31 -1.02 23.76 -2.51
CA ALA A 31 -2.26 23.60 -1.75
C ALA A 31 -3.08 22.37 -2.17
N THR A 32 -3.00 22.01 -3.46
CA THR A 32 -3.62 20.81 -4.03
C THR A 32 -2.75 20.22 -5.14
N THR A 33 -2.92 18.93 -5.45
CA THR A 33 -2.24 18.29 -6.58
C THR A 33 -2.52 19.02 -7.90
N LYS A 34 -3.75 19.46 -8.10
CA LYS A 34 -4.15 20.26 -9.27
C LYS A 34 -3.33 21.54 -9.37
N ALA A 35 -3.26 22.33 -8.31
CA ALA A 35 -2.50 23.58 -8.28
C ALA A 35 -1.00 23.36 -8.57
N GLY A 36 -0.42 22.29 -8.03
CA GLY A 36 0.97 21.94 -8.30
C GLY A 36 1.21 21.58 -9.76
N ILE A 37 0.32 20.85 -10.40
CA ILE A 37 0.42 20.52 -11.83
C ILE A 37 0.27 21.80 -12.69
N GLU A 38 -0.69 22.66 -12.38
CA GLU A 38 -0.89 23.92 -13.10
C GLU A 38 0.34 24.82 -12.99
N GLU A 39 0.96 24.93 -11.82
CA GLU A 39 2.20 25.68 -11.60
C GLU A 39 3.35 25.13 -12.48
N VAL A 40 3.54 23.81 -12.52
CA VAL A 40 4.56 23.18 -13.35
C VAL A 40 4.31 23.43 -14.83
N LYS A 41 3.08 23.24 -15.28
CA LYS A 41 2.70 23.51 -16.68
C LYS A 41 2.98 24.96 -17.07
N ALA A 42 2.65 25.91 -16.20
CA ALA A 42 2.92 27.33 -16.44
C ALA A 42 4.42 27.65 -16.47
N LYS A 43 5.19 27.06 -15.56
CA LYS A 43 6.63 27.31 -15.44
C LYS A 43 7.45 26.75 -16.61
N TYR A 44 7.10 25.57 -17.09
CA TYR A 44 7.88 24.86 -18.13
C TYR A 44 7.26 24.90 -19.51
N GLY A 45 6.06 25.51 -19.65
CA GLY A 45 5.32 25.49 -20.91
C GLY A 45 4.96 24.08 -21.37
N LEU A 46 4.75 23.14 -20.45
CA LEU A 46 4.49 21.76 -20.74
C LEU A 46 3.15 21.55 -21.39
N LEU A 47 3.14 20.72 -22.43
CA LEU A 47 1.95 20.41 -23.19
C LEU A 47 1.22 19.19 -22.64
N GLU A 48 1.97 18.21 -22.15
CA GLU A 48 1.41 16.95 -21.66
C GLU A 48 1.96 16.59 -20.28
N VAL A 49 1.05 16.13 -19.40
CA VAL A 49 1.36 15.50 -18.13
C VAL A 49 0.74 14.12 -18.14
N VAL A 50 1.54 13.11 -17.87
CA VAL A 50 1.09 11.72 -17.82
C VAL A 50 1.16 11.23 -16.37
N ALA A 51 0.14 10.51 -15.91
CA ALA A 51 0.13 9.88 -14.59
C ALA A 51 -0.62 8.56 -14.61
N ALA A 52 -0.28 7.66 -13.68
CA ALA A 52 -1.13 6.51 -13.42
C ALA A 52 -2.51 6.95 -12.89
N GLU A 53 -3.58 6.28 -13.34
CA GLU A 53 -4.93 6.59 -12.89
C GLU A 53 -5.03 6.49 -11.35
N PRO A 54 -5.45 7.56 -10.64
CA PRO A 54 -5.55 7.52 -9.19
C PRO A 54 -6.62 6.53 -8.72
N ASN A 55 -6.38 5.86 -7.58
CA ASN A 55 -7.40 5.03 -6.94
C ASN A 55 -8.52 5.87 -6.30
N SER A 56 -8.25 7.14 -5.99
CA SER A 56 -9.25 8.08 -5.49
C SER A 56 -10.10 8.62 -6.63
N TYR A 57 -11.41 8.35 -6.59
CA TYR A 57 -12.36 8.90 -7.56
C TYR A 57 -12.31 10.44 -7.61
N ARG A 58 -12.28 11.10 -6.45
CA ARG A 58 -12.19 12.57 -6.39
C ARG A 58 -10.95 13.09 -7.08
N LEU A 59 -9.77 12.51 -6.79
CA LEU A 59 -8.52 12.95 -7.41
C LEU A 59 -8.52 12.69 -8.92
N SER A 60 -9.07 11.56 -9.35
CA SER A 60 -9.22 11.26 -10.78
C SER A 60 -10.09 12.31 -11.49
N GLU A 61 -11.23 12.70 -10.89
CA GLU A 61 -12.09 13.74 -11.47
C GLU A 61 -11.43 15.14 -11.46
N ASP A 62 -10.71 15.48 -10.37
CA ASP A 62 -10.06 16.79 -10.24
C ASP A 62 -8.93 16.99 -11.28
N LEU A 63 -8.31 15.92 -11.75
CA LEU A 63 -7.14 15.97 -12.64
C LEU A 63 -7.43 15.60 -14.09
N LYS A 64 -8.59 15.06 -14.43
CA LYS A 64 -8.90 14.49 -15.75
C LYS A 64 -8.67 15.43 -16.94
N GLU A 65 -8.83 16.74 -16.75
CA GLU A 65 -8.62 17.75 -17.80
C GLU A 65 -7.16 18.24 -17.89
N LEU A 66 -6.32 17.85 -16.93
CA LEU A 66 -4.93 18.28 -16.83
C LEU A 66 -3.92 17.21 -17.16
N VAL A 67 -4.33 15.94 -17.10
CA VAL A 67 -3.45 14.78 -17.10
C VAL A 67 -3.97 13.72 -18.06
N THR A 68 -3.08 13.13 -18.85
CA THR A 68 -3.35 11.90 -19.60
C THR A 68 -3.11 10.71 -18.66
N TYR A 69 -4.14 9.91 -18.42
CA TYR A 69 -4.02 8.74 -17.56
C TYR A 69 -3.48 7.54 -18.32
N ILE A 70 -2.53 6.85 -17.68
CA ILE A 70 -2.11 5.50 -18.04
C ILE A 70 -2.70 4.49 -17.03
N PRO A 71 -2.81 3.20 -17.39
CA PRO A 71 -3.29 2.18 -16.47
C PRO A 71 -2.53 2.16 -15.15
N ASN A 72 -3.25 1.90 -14.07
CA ASN A 72 -2.69 1.79 -12.72
C ASN A 72 -2.47 0.32 -12.40
N ASP A 73 -1.21 -0.05 -12.11
CA ASP A 73 -0.81 -1.43 -11.77
C ASP A 73 -0.86 -1.73 -10.25
N PHE A 74 -1.45 -0.83 -9.46
CA PHE A 74 -1.58 -1.04 -8.01
C PHE A 74 -2.48 -2.25 -7.68
N PHE A 75 -3.52 -2.48 -8.48
CA PHE A 75 -4.37 -3.66 -8.38
C PHE A 75 -4.08 -4.64 -9.52
N LEU A 76 -4.13 -5.93 -9.19
CA LEU A 76 -3.96 -7.03 -10.18
C LEU A 76 -5.10 -7.10 -11.20
N THR A 77 -6.18 -6.39 -10.98
CA THR A 77 -7.35 -6.30 -11.87
C THR A 77 -7.70 -4.86 -12.10
N SER A 78 -7.65 -4.43 -13.34
CA SER A 78 -8.07 -3.09 -13.72
C SER A 78 -9.59 -2.90 -13.57
N ARG A 79 -10.05 -1.65 -13.51
CA ARG A 79 -11.49 -1.31 -13.48
C ARG A 79 -12.23 -1.84 -14.72
N VAL A 80 -11.57 -1.83 -15.87
CA VAL A 80 -12.13 -2.36 -17.13
C VAL A 80 -12.31 -3.86 -17.05
N GLU A 81 -11.30 -4.61 -16.62
CA GLU A 81 -11.38 -6.06 -16.43
C GLU A 81 -12.43 -6.44 -15.40
N PHE A 82 -12.48 -5.71 -14.28
CA PHE A 82 -13.53 -5.92 -13.27
C PHE A 82 -14.92 -5.70 -13.86
N LYS A 83 -15.12 -4.63 -14.64
CA LYS A 83 -16.40 -4.34 -15.27
C LYS A 83 -16.81 -5.46 -16.22
N VAL A 84 -15.93 -5.95 -17.09
CA VAL A 84 -16.19 -7.07 -18.00
C VAL A 84 -16.63 -8.31 -17.22
N TRP A 85 -15.91 -8.63 -16.14
CA TRP A 85 -16.32 -9.75 -15.29
C TRP A 85 -17.68 -9.50 -14.63
N ALA A 86 -17.90 -8.33 -14.04
CA ALA A 86 -19.11 -7.96 -13.32
C ALA A 86 -20.35 -8.01 -14.22
N ASP A 87 -20.25 -7.49 -15.45
CA ASP A 87 -21.34 -7.51 -16.43
C ASP A 87 -21.75 -8.94 -16.83
N SER A 88 -20.85 -9.91 -16.69
CA SER A 88 -21.14 -11.34 -16.96
C SER A 88 -21.81 -12.06 -15.78
N GLN A 89 -21.90 -11.43 -14.61
CA GLN A 89 -22.41 -12.06 -13.39
C GLN A 89 -23.86 -11.70 -13.13
N LYS A 90 -24.64 -12.70 -12.72
CA LYS A 90 -26.02 -12.47 -12.24
C LYS A 90 -26.03 -11.76 -10.87
N ASN A 91 -25.09 -12.11 -10.01
CA ASN A 91 -24.90 -11.53 -8.67
C ASN A 91 -23.42 -11.29 -8.41
N LEU A 92 -23.08 -10.13 -7.87
CA LEU A 92 -21.72 -9.79 -7.49
C LEU A 92 -21.41 -10.37 -6.11
N LEU A 93 -20.73 -11.51 -6.10
CA LEU A 93 -20.23 -12.16 -4.88
C LEU A 93 -18.71 -12.13 -4.89
N MET A 94 -18.10 -11.69 -3.80
CA MET A 94 -16.63 -11.62 -3.63
C MET A 94 -15.99 -12.99 -3.88
N GLU A 95 -16.56 -14.07 -3.37
CA GLU A 95 -16.07 -15.43 -3.58
C GLU A 95 -15.99 -15.81 -5.07
N ASN A 96 -16.98 -15.42 -5.87
CA ASN A 96 -16.96 -15.70 -7.30
C ASN A 96 -15.87 -14.90 -8.02
N PHE A 97 -15.67 -13.64 -7.63
CA PHE A 97 -14.59 -12.80 -8.15
C PHE A 97 -13.23 -13.38 -7.78
N TYR A 98 -13.01 -13.71 -6.52
CA TYR A 98 -11.80 -14.34 -6.02
C TYR A 98 -11.43 -15.60 -6.81
N ARG A 99 -12.38 -16.53 -7.02
CA ARG A 99 -12.17 -17.75 -7.80
C ARG A 99 -11.82 -17.44 -9.26
N ALA A 100 -12.51 -16.47 -9.86
CA ALA A 100 -12.23 -16.04 -11.22
C ALA A 100 -10.80 -15.46 -11.35
N GLN A 101 -10.37 -14.65 -10.38
CA GLN A 101 -9.02 -14.08 -10.38
C GLN A 101 -7.94 -15.14 -10.19
N ARG A 102 -8.12 -16.09 -9.26
CA ARG A 102 -7.18 -17.20 -9.08
C ARG A 102 -6.99 -18.01 -10.35
N LYS A 103 -8.10 -18.35 -11.02
CA LYS A 103 -8.06 -19.07 -12.30
C LYS A 103 -7.37 -18.26 -13.40
N ARG A 104 -7.74 -16.98 -13.55
CA ARG A 104 -7.17 -16.07 -14.57
C ARG A 104 -5.65 -15.94 -14.43
N MET A 105 -5.16 -15.84 -13.20
CA MET A 105 -3.75 -15.58 -12.89
C MET A 105 -2.93 -16.84 -12.62
N GLY A 106 -3.58 -18.00 -12.54
CA GLY A 106 -2.92 -19.25 -12.19
C GLY A 106 -2.35 -19.30 -10.75
N ILE A 107 -2.84 -18.41 -9.85
CA ILE A 107 -2.30 -18.31 -8.49
C ILE A 107 -2.93 -19.36 -7.60
N LEU A 108 -2.09 -20.19 -6.95
CA LEU A 108 -2.50 -21.30 -6.09
C LEU A 108 -3.47 -22.27 -6.79
N MET A 109 -3.21 -22.56 -8.06
CA MET A 109 -3.99 -23.47 -8.89
C MET A 109 -3.17 -24.68 -9.34
N GLU A 110 -3.80 -25.85 -9.37
CA GLU A 110 -3.32 -27.08 -10.01
C GLU A 110 -4.31 -27.42 -11.13
N GLY A 111 -4.01 -26.95 -12.35
CA GLY A 111 -4.96 -26.95 -13.46
C GLY A 111 -6.22 -26.15 -13.10
N GLU A 112 -7.38 -26.76 -13.16
CA GLU A 112 -8.69 -26.11 -12.85
C GLU A 112 -9.06 -26.17 -11.35
N LYS A 113 -8.23 -26.80 -10.50
CA LYS A 113 -8.51 -26.98 -9.08
C LYS A 113 -7.63 -26.08 -8.21
N PRO A 114 -8.14 -25.60 -7.07
CA PRO A 114 -7.32 -24.87 -6.12
C PRO A 114 -6.32 -25.79 -5.41
N VAL A 115 -5.12 -25.30 -5.19
CA VAL A 115 -4.12 -25.97 -4.32
C VAL A 115 -4.76 -26.24 -2.95
N GLY A 116 -4.51 -27.42 -2.40
CA GLY A 116 -5.09 -27.85 -1.13
C GLY A 116 -6.56 -28.30 -1.21
N GLY A 117 -7.15 -28.33 -2.42
CA GLY A 117 -8.49 -28.88 -2.66
C GLY A 117 -9.67 -27.98 -2.23
N ALA A 118 -9.41 -26.86 -1.56
CA ALA A 118 -10.41 -25.89 -1.13
C ALA A 118 -10.11 -24.49 -1.67
N TRP A 119 -11.17 -23.71 -1.91
CA TRP A 119 -11.03 -22.34 -2.40
C TRP A 119 -10.62 -21.36 -1.32
N ASN A 120 -11.01 -21.60 -0.08
CA ASN A 120 -10.63 -20.83 1.10
C ASN A 120 -10.50 -21.76 2.32
N PHE A 121 -9.83 -21.26 3.35
CA PHE A 121 -9.60 -21.92 4.62
C PHE A 121 -10.08 -21.08 5.81
N ASP A 122 -11.04 -20.20 5.62
CA ASP A 122 -11.56 -19.24 6.61
C ASP A 122 -12.04 -19.87 7.92
N LYS A 123 -12.31 -21.17 7.91
CA LYS A 123 -12.68 -21.92 9.12
C LYS A 123 -11.46 -22.27 9.99
N GLU A 124 -10.27 -22.21 9.42
CA GLU A 124 -9.02 -22.63 10.04
C GLU A 124 -8.17 -21.44 10.52
N ASN A 125 -8.59 -20.20 10.27
CA ASN A 125 -7.87 -18.98 10.62
C ASN A 125 -8.29 -18.34 11.96
N ARG A 126 -9.09 -19.04 12.76
CA ARG A 126 -9.69 -18.54 14.02
C ARG A 126 -9.12 -19.20 15.28
N LEU A 127 -7.90 -19.70 15.18
CA LEU A 127 -7.25 -20.29 16.34
C LEU A 127 -6.68 -19.20 17.26
N PHE A 128 -6.68 -19.49 18.55
CA PHE A 128 -5.93 -18.70 19.52
C PHE A 128 -4.56 -19.34 19.77
N PRO A 129 -3.51 -18.53 19.95
CA PRO A 129 -2.21 -19.09 20.28
C PRO A 129 -2.28 -19.83 21.62
N PRO A 130 -1.59 -20.96 21.74
CA PRO A 130 -1.56 -21.73 22.97
C PRO A 130 -0.86 -20.95 24.10
N LYS A 131 -1.14 -21.34 25.35
CA LYS A 131 -0.47 -20.72 26.50
C LYS A 131 1.04 -20.91 26.41
N GLY A 132 1.79 -19.83 26.56
CA GLY A 132 3.25 -19.82 26.41
C GLY A 132 3.74 -19.77 24.98
N TYR A 133 2.89 -19.37 24.04
CA TYR A 133 3.30 -19.13 22.65
C TYR A 133 4.36 -18.03 22.58
N GLU A 134 5.47 -18.35 21.94
CA GLU A 134 6.54 -17.38 21.67
C GLU A 134 6.21 -16.62 20.39
N PHE A 135 5.92 -15.32 20.53
CA PHE A 135 5.61 -14.45 19.42
C PHE A 135 6.91 -14.07 18.70
N PRO A 136 6.90 -14.06 17.35
CA PRO A 136 8.02 -13.49 16.61
C PRO A 136 8.24 -12.03 16.99
N GLU A 137 9.50 -11.61 17.03
CA GLU A 137 9.85 -10.20 17.24
C GLU A 137 9.39 -9.34 16.05
N TYR A 138 9.27 -8.04 16.27
CA TYR A 138 8.98 -7.08 15.22
C TYR A 138 10.27 -6.61 14.57
N LEU A 139 10.25 -6.46 13.24
CA LEU A 139 11.29 -5.70 12.57
C LEU A 139 11.08 -4.21 12.85
N THR A 140 12.14 -3.50 13.16
CA THR A 140 12.14 -2.05 13.36
C THR A 140 12.84 -1.36 12.21
N HIS A 141 12.38 -0.14 11.89
CA HIS A 141 12.88 0.70 10.83
C HIS A 141 13.32 2.04 11.43
N PRO A 142 14.61 2.20 11.78
CA PRO A 142 15.12 3.46 12.34
C PRO A 142 14.83 4.64 11.40
N GLN A 143 14.41 5.75 11.99
CA GLN A 143 14.15 6.98 11.25
C GLN A 143 15.47 7.58 10.73
N ASP A 144 15.47 7.94 9.46
CA ASP A 144 16.61 8.63 8.83
C ASP A 144 16.43 10.16 8.82
N GLU A 145 17.35 10.85 8.13
CA GLU A 145 17.34 12.31 8.04
C GLU A 145 16.09 12.86 7.34
N ILE A 146 15.51 12.13 6.39
CA ILE A 146 14.28 12.51 5.69
C ILE A 146 13.10 12.45 6.65
N ASP A 147 12.97 11.36 7.39
CA ASP A 147 11.90 11.15 8.37
C ASP A 147 11.92 12.20 9.48
N ILE A 148 13.13 12.47 10.00
CA ILE A 148 13.36 13.48 11.05
C ILE A 148 12.98 14.87 10.51
N ALA A 149 13.40 15.20 9.29
CA ALA A 149 13.08 16.48 8.67
C ALA A 149 11.57 16.64 8.45
N VAL A 150 10.89 15.60 7.94
CA VAL A 150 9.43 15.62 7.73
C VAL A 150 8.68 15.79 9.06
N THR A 151 9.12 15.09 10.09
CA THR A 151 8.51 15.21 11.42
C THR A 151 8.62 16.63 11.95
N ARG A 152 9.81 17.24 11.87
CA ARG A 152 10.06 18.62 12.28
C ARG A 152 9.22 19.63 11.47
N ASP A 153 9.15 19.45 10.14
CA ASP A 153 8.36 20.32 9.26
C ASP A 153 6.87 20.29 9.64
N LEU A 154 6.34 19.10 9.95
CA LEU A 154 4.97 18.94 10.40
C LEU A 154 4.73 19.56 11.78
N GLU A 155 5.65 19.40 12.73
CA GLU A 155 5.54 20.00 14.07
C GLU A 155 5.57 21.52 14.04
N SER A 156 6.28 22.10 13.07
CA SER A 156 6.36 23.57 12.90
C SER A 156 5.24 24.14 12.03
N SER A 157 4.39 23.30 11.46
CA SER A 157 3.27 23.72 10.61
C SER A 157 2.04 24.13 11.43
N ASP A 158 1.17 24.94 10.83
CA ASP A 158 -0.14 25.33 11.39
C ASP A 158 -1.21 24.22 11.19
N PHE A 159 -0.83 23.03 10.75
CA PHE A 159 -1.77 21.93 10.57
C PHE A 159 -2.22 21.36 11.91
N GLU A 160 -3.52 21.19 12.06
CA GLU A 160 -4.04 20.37 13.15
C GLU A 160 -3.62 18.89 12.93
N LEU A 161 -2.73 18.41 13.79
CA LEU A 161 -2.18 17.08 13.72
C LEU A 161 -2.84 16.18 14.75
N TRP A 162 -3.50 15.14 14.29
CA TRP A 162 -4.09 14.11 15.13
C TRP A 162 -3.19 12.88 15.19
N GLY A 163 -3.15 12.21 16.37
CA GLY A 163 -2.38 11.00 16.60
C GLY A 163 -0.96 11.24 17.11
N ALA A 164 -0.27 10.16 17.44
CA ALA A 164 1.09 10.17 17.99
C ALA A 164 2.16 10.54 16.93
N LYS A 165 3.38 10.79 17.41
CA LYS A 165 4.56 10.93 16.56
C LYS A 165 4.88 9.61 15.84
N PRO A 166 5.62 9.66 14.72
CA PRO A 166 6.12 8.46 14.05
C PRO A 166 6.95 7.59 15.01
N THR A 167 6.86 6.30 14.79
CA THR A 167 7.62 5.28 15.49
C THR A 167 8.46 4.52 14.48
N GLU A 168 9.35 3.66 14.94
CA GLU A 168 10.16 2.78 14.10
C GLU A 168 9.40 1.55 13.58
N THR A 169 8.09 1.50 13.76
CA THR A 169 7.26 0.36 13.31
C THR A 169 7.11 0.28 11.80
N TRP A 170 7.10 1.44 11.13
CA TRP A 170 6.81 1.54 9.70
C TRP A 170 8.01 2.10 8.95
N GLY A 171 8.54 1.31 8.02
CA GLY A 171 9.54 1.76 7.08
C GLY A 171 8.96 2.71 6.03
N THR A 172 9.67 3.75 5.69
CA THR A 172 9.22 4.82 4.79
C THR A 172 9.91 4.77 3.43
N SER A 173 10.90 3.90 3.27
CA SER A 173 11.59 3.67 1.99
C SER A 173 11.17 2.36 1.32
N ARG A 174 11.46 2.23 0.02
CA ARG A 174 11.26 0.98 -0.70
C ARG A 174 12.12 -0.16 -0.13
N SER A 175 13.34 0.15 0.28
CA SER A 175 14.24 -0.84 0.91
C SER A 175 13.65 -1.39 2.21
N ASP A 176 13.09 -0.52 3.05
CA ASP A 176 12.45 -0.94 4.29
C ASP A 176 11.20 -1.78 4.02
N ALA A 177 10.39 -1.38 3.03
CA ALA A 177 9.21 -2.16 2.64
C ALA A 177 9.58 -3.57 2.17
N LEU A 178 10.66 -3.71 1.39
CA LEU A 178 11.17 -5.03 0.96
C LEU A 178 11.76 -5.81 2.12
N ALA A 179 12.48 -5.16 3.04
CA ALA A 179 12.99 -5.80 4.25
C ALA A 179 11.85 -6.33 5.12
N GLN A 180 10.80 -5.51 5.33
CA GLN A 180 9.59 -5.92 6.06
C GLN A 180 8.88 -7.11 5.38
N MET A 181 8.76 -7.08 4.06
CA MET A 181 8.14 -8.18 3.32
C MET A 181 8.91 -9.49 3.50
N ASN A 182 10.23 -9.45 3.32
CA ASN A 182 11.08 -10.64 3.49
C ASN A 182 11.03 -11.15 4.94
N TYR A 183 11.11 -10.24 5.90
CA TYR A 183 11.01 -10.60 7.32
C TYR A 183 9.66 -11.27 7.65
N PHE A 184 8.56 -10.75 7.13
CA PHE A 184 7.24 -11.36 7.28
C PHE A 184 7.20 -12.77 6.67
N LEU A 185 7.70 -12.94 5.44
CA LEU A 185 7.72 -14.22 4.78
C LEU A 185 8.54 -15.27 5.55
N ASP A 186 9.69 -14.88 6.08
CA ASP A 186 10.62 -15.78 6.76
C ASP A 186 10.17 -16.13 8.19
N ASN A 187 9.55 -15.21 8.91
CA ASN A 187 9.32 -15.35 10.34
C ASN A 187 7.83 -15.50 10.74
N HIS A 188 6.90 -14.97 9.94
CA HIS A 188 5.48 -14.88 10.32
C HIS A 188 4.56 -15.66 9.40
N PHE A 189 4.84 -15.68 8.10
CA PHE A 189 3.91 -16.14 7.07
C PHE A 189 3.35 -17.54 7.32
N ALA A 190 4.20 -18.50 7.69
CA ALA A 190 3.78 -19.89 7.94
C ALA A 190 2.78 -20.03 9.10
N LYS A 191 2.77 -19.08 10.03
CA LYS A 191 1.89 -19.09 11.22
C LYS A 191 0.75 -18.07 11.12
N PHE A 192 0.79 -17.19 10.14
CA PHE A 192 -0.17 -16.09 9.98
C PHE A 192 -1.59 -16.62 9.71
N GLY A 193 -1.76 -17.56 8.79
CA GLY A 193 -3.07 -18.07 8.42
C GLY A 193 -3.90 -18.59 9.61
N PRO A 194 -3.40 -19.55 10.43
CA PRO A 194 -4.16 -20.10 11.54
C PRO A 194 -4.60 -19.06 12.59
N TYR A 195 -3.83 -17.99 12.78
CA TYR A 195 -4.01 -17.00 13.83
C TYR A 195 -4.45 -15.61 13.31
N GLU A 196 -4.85 -15.51 12.05
CA GLU A 196 -5.21 -14.21 11.43
C GLU A 196 -6.27 -13.44 12.22
N ASP A 197 -7.25 -14.14 12.80
CA ASP A 197 -8.31 -13.56 13.63
C ASP A 197 -7.93 -13.40 15.11
N ALA A 198 -6.71 -13.78 15.52
CA ALA A 198 -6.27 -13.71 16.91
C ALA A 198 -5.80 -12.30 17.30
N MET A 199 -6.74 -11.36 17.39
CA MET A 199 -6.48 -9.99 17.81
C MET A 199 -6.20 -9.92 19.31
N LEU A 200 -4.91 -9.85 19.66
CA LEU A 200 -4.44 -9.74 21.03
C LEU A 200 -4.07 -8.29 21.34
N SER A 201 -4.42 -7.82 22.54
CA SER A 201 -4.12 -6.45 22.99
C SER A 201 -2.62 -6.18 23.17
N GLU A 202 -1.85 -7.22 23.44
CA GLU A 202 -0.43 -7.13 23.81
C GLU A 202 0.51 -7.42 22.65
N ASN A 203 0.02 -8.09 21.60
CA ASN A 203 0.84 -8.47 20.47
C ASN A 203 0.00 -8.61 19.20
N TRP A 204 0.43 -7.99 18.12
CA TRP A 204 -0.26 -7.94 16.82
C TRP A 204 0.43 -8.74 15.71
N SER A 205 1.57 -9.41 16.00
CA SER A 205 2.34 -10.16 15.00
C SER A 205 1.58 -11.35 14.36
N LEU A 206 0.46 -11.78 14.92
CA LEU A 206 -0.34 -12.86 14.37
C LEU A 206 -1.47 -12.37 13.45
N HIS A 207 -2.06 -11.22 13.73
CA HIS A 207 -3.20 -10.70 12.97
C HIS A 207 -2.84 -9.50 12.07
N HIS A 208 -1.56 -9.09 12.07
CA HIS A 208 -1.09 -7.99 11.23
C HIS A 208 0.25 -8.34 10.57
N SER A 209 0.29 -8.25 9.25
CA SER A 209 1.53 -8.53 8.50
C SER A 209 2.57 -7.42 8.59
N LEU A 210 2.20 -6.21 9.00
CA LEU A 210 3.01 -4.99 8.96
C LEU A 210 3.52 -4.63 7.54
N LEU A 211 2.84 -5.10 6.50
CA LEU A 211 3.17 -4.76 5.10
C LEU A 211 2.52 -3.45 4.64
N SER A 212 1.53 -2.96 5.38
CA SER A 212 0.94 -1.62 5.21
C SER A 212 0.52 -1.06 6.56
N PRO A 213 0.60 0.25 6.77
CA PRO A 213 0.11 0.93 7.96
C PRO A 213 -1.41 0.96 8.05
#